data_03a0b881962bd13a98864f3d678cc7dc
#
_entry.id   03a0b881962bd13a98864f3d678cc7dc
#
_cell.length_a   1.000
_cell.length_b   1.000
_cell.length_c   1.000
_cell.angle_alpha   90.00
_cell.angle_beta   90.00
_cell.angle_gamma   90.00
#
_symmetry.space_group_name_H-M   'P 1'
#
loop_
_entity.id
_entity.type
_entity.pdbx_description
1 polymer ?
#
loop_
_entity_poly.entity_id
_entity_poly.type
_entity_poly.pdbx_seq_one_letter_code
_entity_poly.pdbx_strand_id
1 'polypeptide(L)'
;MTQGILNFQYQAEPSTTGMTGLAGLPAYLELAVASGLIDSIRRHMRVCAEQTQGWTDDQIVMSLIMLNIAGGDCVDDLRILEKDEGFARVLRRAELHGLLRKERREQERRWQKERKRAVPSQPPVFRYLEAFSDPVEEAKRGVGYAFIPALNEHLQALSRVNEDLLRFAQRRSPQREATLEQDASLVETYKRDALFSYQGYKAYQPLTTRWAEQDMIVHSEFRDGNVPAGFGNLRVLQQTLAALPDGVVKVYYRSDTASYEHKLLTYCAEGKNERFGVIEFAVGVDVTLEFKRAVAKVEEKNWHPLEKESNGELVKACPEHSEGTEQEWAEVNFVPSWAGYKKDGPEYRFLAIRELLQQRELPGLDSPQLPFPTLDIGEVRYKLFGVVTNRDLPGDKVIHWSRARCGKGEEMHSVLKEDLAGGQLPSSRFGANAAWWAISVLSFNLNSLMKHLVLPQGWATKRLKAVRFGLIHLAGRVTTHARQLIIRLSANHPAYKLLLEVRQRIEDLWRHSEMVAASRSP
;
A
#
# COMPACT_ATOMS: atom_id res chain seq x y z
N MET A 1 0.63 -36.38 32.58
CA MET A 1 0.21 -35.96 31.20
C MET A 1 -1.30 -35.80 31.24
N THR A 2 -1.80 -34.61 30.93
CA THR A 2 -3.24 -34.36 30.86
C THR A 2 -3.81 -35.09 29.65
N GLN A 3 -4.70 -36.05 29.87
CA GLN A 3 -5.51 -36.64 28.79
C GLN A 3 -6.48 -35.55 28.31
N GLY A 4 -6.37 -35.12 27.04
CA GLY A 4 -7.35 -34.23 26.42
C GLY A 4 -8.69 -34.94 26.18
N ILE A 5 -9.69 -34.19 25.74
CA ILE A 5 -11.03 -34.71 25.38
C ILE A 5 -10.96 -35.63 24.15
N LEU A 6 -10.05 -35.29 23.21
CA LEU A 6 -9.81 -36.09 22.01
C LEU A 6 -8.56 -36.96 22.19
N ASN A 7 -8.57 -38.15 21.57
CA ASN A 7 -7.49 -39.14 21.72
C ASN A 7 -6.24 -38.80 20.91
N PHE A 8 -5.52 -37.72 21.30
CA PHE A 8 -4.21 -37.37 20.77
C PHE A 8 -3.32 -36.77 21.88
N GLN A 9 -2.02 -36.76 21.64
CA GLN A 9 -1.02 -36.21 22.56
C GLN A 9 -0.04 -35.32 21.82
N TYR A 10 0.43 -34.25 22.47
CA TYR A 10 1.56 -33.46 22.02
C TYR A 10 2.85 -34.08 22.58
N GLN A 11 3.79 -34.36 21.66
CA GLN A 11 5.10 -34.90 22.01
C GLN A 11 6.18 -34.03 21.40
N ALA A 12 7.23 -33.71 22.18
CA ALA A 12 8.37 -33.00 21.66
C ALA A 12 9.16 -33.91 20.71
N GLU A 13 9.46 -33.41 19.50
CA GLU A 13 10.34 -34.11 18.57
C GLU A 13 11.79 -34.05 19.11
N PRO A 14 12.45 -35.22 19.35
CA PRO A 14 13.79 -35.23 19.93
C PRO A 14 14.87 -34.68 19.02
N SER A 15 14.65 -34.65 17.72
CA SER A 15 15.57 -34.06 16.75
C SER A 15 15.02 -32.74 16.19
N THR A 16 15.50 -31.61 16.71
CA THR A 16 15.07 -30.24 16.31
C THR A 16 15.64 -29.78 14.97
N THR A 17 16.17 -30.67 14.15
CA THR A 17 17.02 -30.29 13.02
C THR A 17 16.25 -29.77 11.81
N GLY A 18 16.05 -28.44 11.77
CA GLY A 18 15.62 -27.74 10.57
C GLY A 18 14.12 -27.76 10.27
N MET A 19 13.30 -28.01 11.28
CA MET A 19 11.84 -27.85 11.14
C MET A 19 11.49 -26.40 10.88
N THR A 20 10.49 -26.18 10.03
CA THR A 20 9.95 -24.86 9.71
C THR A 20 8.44 -24.91 9.52
N GLY A 21 7.74 -23.92 10.03
CA GLY A 21 6.34 -23.61 9.71
C GLY A 21 6.20 -22.63 8.53
N LEU A 22 7.33 -22.16 7.98
CA LEU A 22 7.41 -21.07 7.01
C LEU A 22 8.12 -21.51 5.72
N ALA A 23 7.89 -22.75 5.26
CA ALA A 23 8.64 -23.31 4.13
C ALA A 23 8.43 -22.58 2.81
N GLY A 24 7.39 -21.73 2.67
CA GLY A 24 7.18 -20.89 1.49
C GLY A 24 7.76 -19.47 1.60
N LEU A 25 8.08 -18.98 2.81
CA LEU A 25 8.64 -17.65 3.00
C LEU A 25 9.99 -17.43 2.28
N PRO A 26 10.87 -18.44 2.12
CA PRO A 26 12.08 -18.32 1.31
C PRO A 26 11.86 -17.81 -0.12
N ALA A 27 10.70 -18.03 -0.73
CA ALA A 27 10.39 -17.48 -2.05
C ALA A 27 10.37 -15.93 -2.06
N TYR A 28 9.94 -15.31 -0.98
CA TYR A 28 9.98 -13.85 -0.83
C TYR A 28 11.42 -13.34 -0.64
N LEU A 29 12.30 -14.10 0.03
CA LEU A 29 13.73 -13.77 0.10
C LEU A 29 14.38 -13.86 -1.29
N GLU A 30 14.08 -14.90 -2.07
CA GLU A 30 14.58 -15.05 -3.45
C GLU A 30 14.07 -13.90 -4.33
N LEU A 31 12.79 -13.49 -4.19
CA LEU A 31 12.25 -12.35 -4.92
C LEU A 31 12.91 -11.03 -4.48
N ALA A 32 13.19 -10.84 -3.19
CA ALA A 32 13.91 -9.66 -2.69
C ALA A 32 15.33 -9.57 -3.28
N VAL A 33 16.00 -10.70 -3.44
CA VAL A 33 17.31 -10.76 -4.16
C VAL A 33 17.11 -10.44 -5.64
N ALA A 34 16.18 -11.10 -6.33
CA ALA A 34 15.96 -10.95 -7.77
C ALA A 34 15.49 -9.54 -8.16
N SER A 35 14.72 -8.87 -7.28
CA SER A 35 14.28 -7.48 -7.47
C SER A 35 15.37 -6.45 -7.18
N GLY A 36 16.49 -6.85 -6.58
CA GLY A 36 17.55 -5.95 -6.13
C GLY A 36 17.20 -5.17 -4.85
N LEU A 37 16.15 -5.57 -4.11
CA LEU A 37 15.70 -4.89 -2.89
C LEU A 37 16.81 -4.85 -1.82
N ILE A 38 17.49 -5.97 -1.60
CA ILE A 38 18.58 -6.05 -0.60
C ILE A 38 19.73 -5.11 -0.96
N ASP A 39 20.14 -5.08 -2.24
CA ASP A 39 21.20 -4.20 -2.70
C ASP A 39 20.78 -2.73 -2.71
N SER A 40 19.50 -2.44 -2.94
CA SER A 40 18.94 -1.09 -2.81
C SER A 40 19.00 -0.61 -1.37
N ILE A 41 18.62 -1.44 -0.39
CA ILE A 41 18.75 -1.11 1.04
C ILE A 41 20.23 -0.82 1.36
N ARG A 42 21.16 -1.70 0.98
CA ARG A 42 22.60 -1.50 1.20
C ARG A 42 23.13 -0.22 0.56
N ARG A 43 22.59 0.18 -0.59
CA ARG A 43 23.00 1.40 -1.32
C ARG A 43 22.52 2.67 -0.65
N HIS A 44 21.27 2.70 -0.20
CA HIS A 44 20.62 3.92 0.25
C HIS A 44 20.63 4.12 1.76
N MET A 45 20.53 3.03 2.55
CA MET A 45 20.46 3.13 4.00
C MET A 45 21.83 3.30 4.65
N ARG A 46 21.90 4.16 5.69
CA ARG A 46 23.10 4.46 6.47
C ARG A 46 22.78 4.69 7.96
N VAL A 47 21.76 3.98 8.47
CA VAL A 47 21.34 4.08 9.88
C VAL A 47 22.31 3.35 10.80
N CYS A 48 22.68 2.12 10.40
CA CYS A 48 23.73 1.37 11.07
C CYS A 48 25.08 1.94 10.59
N ALA A 49 25.60 2.97 11.26
CA ALA A 49 26.91 3.51 10.97
C ALA A 49 27.91 2.36 10.73
N GLU A 50 29.01 2.60 10.03
CA GLU A 50 30.06 1.63 9.63
C GLU A 50 30.69 0.87 10.82
N GLN A 51 29.86 0.47 11.76
CA GLN A 51 30.25 -0.33 12.91
C GLN A 51 30.64 -1.72 12.40
N THR A 52 31.84 -2.10 12.66
CA THR A 52 32.37 -3.43 12.35
C THR A 52 31.65 -4.56 13.09
N GLN A 53 30.81 -4.23 14.07
CA GLN A 53 30.04 -5.16 14.92
C GLN A 53 28.57 -4.75 14.99
N GLY A 54 27.66 -5.73 15.00
CA GLY A 54 26.22 -5.49 15.11
C GLY A 54 25.42 -5.93 13.87
N TRP A 55 24.19 -5.46 13.75
CA TRP A 55 23.31 -5.71 12.62
C TRP A 55 23.47 -4.64 11.55
N THR A 56 23.39 -5.02 10.28
CA THR A 56 23.41 -4.10 9.14
C THR A 56 21.98 -3.64 8.81
N ASP A 57 21.86 -2.54 8.05
CA ASP A 57 20.58 -2.00 7.61
C ASP A 57 19.74 -3.04 6.87
N ASP A 58 20.33 -3.74 5.92
CA ASP A 58 19.64 -4.78 5.13
C ASP A 58 19.16 -5.94 6.01
N GLN A 59 19.92 -6.34 7.02
CA GLN A 59 19.51 -7.40 7.94
C GLN A 59 18.30 -6.99 8.80
N ILE A 60 18.28 -5.76 9.31
CA ILE A 60 17.16 -5.27 10.12
C ILE A 60 15.91 -5.07 9.25
N VAL A 61 16.04 -4.34 8.14
CA VAL A 61 14.90 -4.03 7.25
C VAL A 61 14.32 -5.32 6.66
N MET A 62 15.17 -6.24 6.16
CA MET A 62 14.69 -7.52 5.64
C MET A 62 14.05 -8.40 6.72
N SER A 63 14.56 -8.39 7.95
CA SER A 63 13.91 -9.12 9.06
C SER A 63 12.50 -8.59 9.33
N LEU A 64 12.29 -7.27 9.25
CA LEU A 64 10.99 -6.63 9.42
C LEU A 64 10.07 -6.90 8.23
N ILE A 65 10.57 -6.84 7.00
CA ILE A 65 9.80 -7.22 5.80
C ILE A 65 9.35 -8.69 5.88
N MET A 66 10.26 -9.60 6.24
CA MET A 66 9.91 -11.02 6.38
C MET A 66 8.93 -11.25 7.52
N LEU A 67 9.05 -10.51 8.62
CA LEU A 67 8.09 -10.51 9.72
C LEU A 67 6.70 -10.10 9.23
N ASN A 68 6.60 -8.97 8.55
CA ASN A 68 5.34 -8.46 8.01
C ASN A 68 4.70 -9.45 7.02
N ILE A 69 5.47 -10.00 6.09
CA ILE A 69 4.99 -11.00 5.12
C ILE A 69 4.55 -12.29 5.83
N ALA A 70 5.27 -12.74 6.86
CA ALA A 70 4.89 -13.91 7.66
C ALA A 70 3.67 -13.68 8.55
N GLY A 71 3.25 -12.43 8.78
CA GLY A 71 2.07 -12.10 9.59
C GLY A 71 2.36 -11.80 11.05
N GLY A 72 3.59 -11.37 11.37
CA GLY A 72 3.88 -10.81 12.68
C GLY A 72 3.31 -9.40 12.82
N ASP A 73 2.81 -9.08 14.00
CA ASP A 73 2.12 -7.83 14.29
C ASP A 73 3.00 -6.80 15.03
N CYS A 74 4.09 -7.24 15.64
CA CYS A 74 4.95 -6.37 16.43
C CYS A 74 6.42 -6.83 16.41
N VAL A 75 7.31 -5.95 16.86
CA VAL A 75 8.76 -6.24 16.92
C VAL A 75 9.07 -7.50 17.75
N ASP A 76 8.25 -7.80 18.76
CA ASP A 76 8.45 -8.99 19.61
C ASP A 76 8.29 -10.30 18.83
N ASP A 77 7.51 -10.32 17.78
CA ASP A 77 7.26 -11.50 16.96
C ASP A 77 8.50 -11.95 16.14
N LEU A 78 9.55 -11.12 16.06
CA LEU A 78 10.84 -11.56 15.54
C LEU A 78 11.40 -12.78 16.26
N ARG A 79 11.03 -12.99 17.54
CA ARG A 79 11.38 -14.21 18.28
C ARG A 79 10.80 -15.49 17.64
N ILE A 80 9.66 -15.38 16.93
CA ILE A 80 9.04 -16.52 16.25
C ILE A 80 9.88 -16.92 15.05
N LEU A 81 10.32 -15.92 14.24
CA LEU A 81 11.23 -16.14 13.12
C LEU A 81 12.58 -16.73 13.59
N GLU A 82 13.11 -16.24 14.72
CA GLU A 82 14.37 -16.74 15.29
C GLU A 82 14.27 -18.19 15.76
N LYS A 83 13.12 -18.58 16.33
CA LYS A 83 12.87 -19.95 16.80
C LYS A 83 12.56 -20.93 15.66
N ASP A 84 12.20 -20.44 14.47
CA ASP A 84 12.04 -21.28 13.29
C ASP A 84 13.44 -21.64 12.72
N GLU A 85 13.96 -22.77 13.17
CA GLU A 85 15.32 -23.21 12.85
C GLU A 85 15.53 -23.40 11.35
N GLY A 86 14.51 -23.93 10.65
CA GLY A 86 14.60 -24.13 9.19
C GLY A 86 14.68 -22.80 8.44
N PHE A 87 13.83 -21.85 8.76
CA PHE A 87 13.84 -20.53 8.16
C PHE A 87 15.14 -19.76 8.48
N ALA A 88 15.58 -19.83 9.74
CA ALA A 88 16.84 -19.21 10.16
C ALA A 88 18.07 -19.69 9.33
N ARG A 89 18.11 -20.98 8.96
CA ARG A 89 19.14 -21.53 8.08
C ARG A 89 19.06 -20.94 6.67
N VAL A 90 17.86 -20.79 6.13
CA VAL A 90 17.65 -20.19 4.80
C VAL A 90 18.02 -18.72 4.81
N LEU A 91 17.62 -17.96 5.82
CA LEU A 91 17.96 -16.54 5.97
C LEU A 91 19.48 -16.32 5.98
N ARG A 92 20.21 -17.11 6.78
CA ARG A 92 21.68 -17.07 6.79
C ARG A 92 22.29 -17.41 5.42
N ARG A 93 21.68 -18.32 4.67
CA ARG A 93 22.13 -18.65 3.32
C ARG A 93 21.92 -17.49 2.35
N ALA A 94 20.81 -16.76 2.48
CA ALA A 94 20.56 -15.56 1.69
C ALA A 94 21.57 -14.44 1.99
N GLU A 95 21.99 -14.27 3.24
CA GLU A 95 23.04 -13.30 3.62
C GLU A 95 24.38 -13.55 2.93
N LEU A 96 24.66 -14.79 2.52
CA LEU A 96 25.90 -15.16 1.80
C LEU A 96 25.80 -14.96 0.29
N HIS A 97 24.61 -14.60 -0.22
CA HIS A 97 24.43 -14.40 -1.67
C HIS A 97 25.24 -13.20 -2.17
N GLY A 98 25.89 -13.37 -3.32
CA GLY A 98 26.74 -12.34 -3.93
C GLY A 98 28.11 -12.13 -3.27
N LEU A 99 28.36 -12.65 -2.07
CA LEU A 99 29.64 -12.48 -1.38
C LEU A 99 30.76 -13.32 -2.00
N LEU A 100 31.95 -12.74 -2.06
CA LEU A 100 33.18 -13.46 -2.44
C LEU A 100 33.56 -14.53 -1.40
N ARG A 101 34.39 -15.50 -1.78
CA ARG A 101 34.78 -16.61 -0.89
C ARG A 101 35.41 -16.13 0.43
N LYS A 102 36.17 -15.04 0.39
CA LYS A 102 36.81 -14.44 1.58
C LYS A 102 35.75 -13.85 2.51
N GLU A 103 34.85 -13.07 1.96
CA GLU A 103 33.74 -12.41 2.69
C GLU A 103 32.80 -13.44 3.32
N ARG A 104 32.44 -14.51 2.57
CA ARG A 104 31.63 -15.62 3.11
C ARG A 104 32.25 -16.24 4.34
N ARG A 105 33.56 -16.53 4.30
CA ARG A 105 34.29 -17.11 5.44
C ARG A 105 34.34 -16.16 6.63
N GLU A 106 34.46 -14.87 6.37
CA GLU A 106 34.44 -13.84 7.41
C GLU A 106 33.08 -13.76 8.07
N GLN A 107 32.01 -13.74 7.27
CA GLN A 107 30.62 -13.74 7.74
C GLN A 107 30.30 -15.02 8.55
N GLU A 108 30.70 -16.18 8.08
CA GLU A 108 30.52 -17.44 8.81
C GLU A 108 31.26 -17.46 10.15
N ARG A 109 32.50 -16.92 10.23
CA ARG A 109 33.24 -16.76 11.49
C ARG A 109 32.53 -15.80 12.43
N ARG A 110 31.99 -14.71 11.88
CA ARG A 110 31.21 -13.72 12.64
C ARG A 110 30.00 -14.36 13.29
N TRP A 111 29.26 -15.19 12.57
CA TRP A 111 28.13 -15.92 13.14
C TRP A 111 28.52 -16.86 14.29
N GLN A 112 29.63 -17.51 14.18
CA GLN A 112 30.11 -18.43 15.22
C GLN A 112 30.57 -17.69 16.49
N LYS A 113 31.23 -16.55 16.35
CA LYS A 113 31.87 -15.84 17.46
C LYS A 113 30.99 -14.75 18.07
N GLU A 114 30.35 -13.95 17.23
CA GLU A 114 29.73 -12.70 17.64
C GLU A 114 28.19 -12.73 17.59
N ARG A 115 27.62 -13.51 16.70
CA ARG A 115 26.19 -13.48 16.42
C ARG A 115 25.58 -14.86 16.21
N LYS A 116 25.07 -15.44 17.29
CA LYS A 116 24.38 -16.73 17.21
C LYS A 116 22.99 -16.63 16.58
N ARG A 117 22.35 -15.47 16.61
CA ARG A 117 21.00 -15.22 16.12
C ARG A 117 20.96 -15.00 14.60
N ALA A 118 19.88 -15.47 13.97
CA ALA A 118 19.63 -15.24 12.53
C ALA A 118 18.84 -13.94 12.28
N VAL A 119 18.00 -13.52 13.22
CA VAL A 119 17.26 -12.24 13.17
C VAL A 119 17.60 -11.39 14.40
N PRO A 120 17.48 -10.05 14.30
CA PRO A 120 17.75 -9.16 15.43
C PRO A 120 16.75 -9.40 16.58
N SER A 121 17.20 -9.15 17.81
CA SER A 121 16.31 -9.07 18.96
C SER A 121 15.63 -7.68 18.99
N GLN A 122 14.64 -7.53 19.87
CA GLN A 122 13.91 -6.26 20.02
C GLN A 122 14.79 -5.01 20.24
N PRO A 123 15.77 -5.00 21.20
CA PRO A 123 16.48 -3.76 21.50
C PRO A 123 17.26 -3.16 20.32
N PRO A 124 17.97 -3.92 19.48
CA PRO A 124 18.56 -3.39 18.25
C PRO A 124 17.55 -2.79 17.29
N VAL A 125 16.37 -3.43 17.14
CA VAL A 125 15.33 -2.95 16.22
C VAL A 125 14.72 -1.65 16.72
N PHE A 126 14.41 -1.53 18.01
CA PHE A 126 13.89 -0.29 18.57
C PHE A 126 14.89 0.86 18.43
N ARG A 127 16.19 0.63 18.73
CA ARG A 127 17.24 1.64 18.50
C ARG A 127 17.35 2.03 17.02
N TYR A 128 17.22 1.06 16.13
CA TYR A 128 17.21 1.30 14.69
C TYR A 128 16.05 2.20 14.28
N LEU A 129 14.83 1.89 14.72
CA LEU A 129 13.64 2.68 14.40
C LEU A 129 13.70 4.08 15.04
N GLU A 130 14.24 4.22 16.25
CA GLU A 130 14.40 5.51 16.91
C GLU A 130 15.36 6.45 16.18
N ALA A 131 16.33 5.94 15.43
CA ALA A 131 17.23 6.75 14.62
C ALA A 131 16.52 7.51 13.48
N PHE A 132 15.30 7.14 13.14
CA PHE A 132 14.46 7.86 12.17
C PHE A 132 13.74 9.06 12.79
N SER A 133 13.81 9.25 14.09
CA SER A 133 13.19 10.37 14.77
C SER A 133 14.09 11.60 14.73
N ASP A 134 13.49 12.76 14.42
CA ASP A 134 14.13 14.06 14.52
C ASP A 134 13.46 14.86 15.66
N PRO A 135 14.09 14.96 16.83
CA PRO A 135 13.48 15.63 17.97
C PRO A 135 13.15 17.11 17.70
N VAL A 136 13.90 17.77 16.82
CA VAL A 136 13.69 19.19 16.49
C VAL A 136 12.45 19.34 15.60
N GLU A 137 12.32 18.51 14.58
CA GLU A 137 11.14 18.50 13.72
C GLU A 137 9.90 17.98 14.48
N GLU A 138 10.05 16.93 15.26
CA GLU A 138 8.95 16.36 16.05
C GLU A 138 8.41 17.34 17.12
N ALA A 139 9.26 18.20 17.68
CA ALA A 139 8.84 19.23 18.64
C ALA A 139 7.95 20.32 18.03
N LYS A 140 7.94 20.47 16.70
CA LYS A 140 7.05 21.40 15.98
C LYS A 140 5.62 20.86 15.83
N ARG A 141 5.40 19.58 16.09
CA ARG A 141 4.08 18.97 16.06
C ARG A 141 3.23 19.49 17.23
N GLY A 142 1.99 19.85 16.97
CA GLY A 142 1.14 20.43 18.01
C GLY A 142 -0.35 20.26 17.75
N VAL A 143 -1.13 20.49 18.80
CA VAL A 143 -2.59 20.48 18.73
C VAL A 143 -3.07 21.80 18.11
N GLY A 144 -4.08 21.74 17.25
CA GLY A 144 -4.76 22.91 16.71
C GLY A 144 -4.21 23.43 15.37
N TYR A 145 -3.14 22.86 14.84
CA TYR A 145 -2.66 23.17 13.48
C TYR A 145 -2.09 21.93 12.79
N ALA A 146 -2.20 21.93 11.46
CA ALA A 146 -1.63 20.86 10.64
C ALA A 146 -0.13 21.11 10.43
N PHE A 147 0.69 20.13 10.78
CA PHE A 147 2.12 20.18 10.55
C PHE A 147 2.62 18.80 10.12
N ILE A 148 3.51 18.77 9.15
CA ILE A 148 4.15 17.56 8.66
C ILE A 148 5.66 17.72 8.85
N PRO A 149 6.29 16.92 9.73
CA PRO A 149 7.73 16.94 9.90
C PRO A 149 8.47 16.71 8.59
N ALA A 150 9.54 17.45 8.35
CA ALA A 150 10.40 17.22 7.19
C ALA A 150 11.02 15.81 7.28
N LEU A 151 11.07 15.12 6.14
CA LEU A 151 11.70 13.81 6.07
C LEU A 151 13.20 13.93 6.32
N ASN A 152 13.72 13.24 7.31
CA ASN A 152 15.15 13.11 7.51
C ASN A 152 15.79 12.22 6.42
N GLU A 153 17.11 12.16 6.37
CA GLU A 153 17.87 11.40 5.36
C GLU A 153 17.53 9.90 5.34
N HIS A 154 17.21 9.31 6.51
CA HIS A 154 16.88 7.90 6.64
C HIS A 154 15.49 7.58 6.08
N LEU A 155 14.48 8.42 6.33
CA LEU A 155 13.15 8.28 5.72
C LEU A 155 13.21 8.51 4.20
N GLN A 156 14.00 9.48 3.74
CA GLN A 156 14.25 9.69 2.31
C GLN A 156 14.94 8.48 1.67
N ALA A 157 15.84 7.81 2.39
CA ALA A 157 16.49 6.60 1.92
C ALA A 157 15.49 5.45 1.72
N LEU A 158 14.53 5.24 2.63
CA LEU A 158 13.44 4.27 2.44
C LEU A 158 12.58 4.60 1.22
N SER A 159 12.31 5.88 0.95
CA SER A 159 11.60 6.30 -0.26
C SER A 159 12.38 5.93 -1.53
N ARG A 160 13.70 6.14 -1.56
CA ARG A 160 14.56 5.71 -2.68
C ARG A 160 14.59 4.19 -2.88
N VAL A 161 14.56 3.42 -1.80
CA VAL A 161 14.42 1.96 -1.86
C VAL A 161 13.09 1.57 -2.51
N ASN A 162 12.00 2.25 -2.17
CA ASN A 162 10.70 2.05 -2.79
C ASN A 162 10.73 2.37 -4.30
N GLU A 163 11.33 3.48 -4.69
CA GLU A 163 11.50 3.85 -6.11
C GLU A 163 12.27 2.80 -6.91
N ASP A 164 13.30 2.17 -6.32
CA ASP A 164 14.03 1.08 -6.99
C ASP A 164 13.14 -0.14 -7.24
N LEU A 165 12.22 -0.49 -6.31
CA LEU A 165 11.21 -1.52 -6.53
C LEU A 165 10.24 -1.16 -7.66
N LEU A 166 9.79 0.09 -7.73
CA LEU A 166 8.92 0.59 -8.82
C LEU A 166 9.66 0.51 -10.17
N ARG A 167 10.94 0.89 -10.21
CA ARG A 167 11.78 0.76 -11.41
C ARG A 167 11.95 -0.70 -11.83
N PHE A 168 12.07 -1.62 -10.86
CA PHE A 168 12.11 -3.05 -11.16
C PHE A 168 10.78 -3.52 -11.75
N ALA A 169 9.63 -3.19 -11.15
CA ALA A 169 8.30 -3.52 -11.67
C ALA A 169 8.14 -3.02 -13.11
N GLN A 170 8.46 -1.76 -13.37
CA GLN A 170 8.37 -1.14 -14.69
C GLN A 170 9.24 -1.84 -15.74
N ARG A 171 10.44 -2.30 -15.38
CA ARG A 171 11.29 -3.07 -16.31
C ARG A 171 10.73 -4.46 -16.62
N ARG A 172 9.95 -5.06 -15.73
CA ARG A 172 9.39 -6.43 -15.88
C ARG A 172 8.00 -6.46 -16.47
N SER A 173 7.19 -5.47 -16.15
CA SER A 173 5.84 -5.27 -16.66
C SER A 173 5.67 -3.80 -17.07
N PRO A 174 6.22 -3.40 -18.24
CA PRO A 174 6.21 -2.01 -18.66
C PRO A 174 4.80 -1.47 -18.83
N GLN A 175 4.51 -0.36 -18.14
CA GLN A 175 3.27 0.40 -18.28
C GLN A 175 3.59 1.77 -18.90
N ARG A 176 2.84 2.17 -19.91
CA ARG A 176 2.96 3.51 -20.50
C ARG A 176 2.09 4.54 -19.80
N GLU A 177 1.09 4.09 -19.10
CA GLU A 177 0.10 4.89 -18.38
C GLU A 177 0.14 4.58 -16.90
N ALA A 178 -0.14 5.58 -16.07
CA ALA A 178 -0.27 5.40 -14.63
C ALA A 178 -1.55 6.09 -14.14
N THR A 179 -2.48 5.30 -13.62
CA THR A 179 -3.62 5.80 -12.86
C THR A 179 -3.22 5.89 -11.39
N LEU A 180 -3.11 7.11 -10.90
CA LEU A 180 -2.75 7.41 -9.51
C LEU A 180 -4.01 7.58 -8.67
N GLU A 181 -4.08 6.79 -7.59
CA GLU A 181 -5.15 6.82 -6.60
C GLU A 181 -4.59 7.32 -5.28
N GLN A 182 -5.01 8.53 -4.88
CA GLN A 182 -4.55 9.14 -3.64
C GLN A 182 -5.65 9.09 -2.58
N ASP A 183 -5.33 8.56 -1.42
CA ASP A 183 -6.27 8.40 -0.32
C ASP A 183 -5.57 8.45 1.04
N ALA A 184 -6.26 8.97 2.06
CA ALA A 184 -5.78 9.03 3.44
C ALA A 184 -6.51 8.01 4.31
N SER A 185 -5.81 7.38 5.24
CA SER A 185 -6.44 6.42 6.15
C SER A 185 -5.99 6.62 7.58
N LEU A 186 -6.95 6.66 8.51
CA LEU A 186 -6.65 6.74 9.94
C LEU A 186 -6.05 5.42 10.45
N VAL A 187 -4.96 5.54 11.20
CA VAL A 187 -4.31 4.47 11.95
C VAL A 187 -4.48 4.80 13.43
N GLU A 188 -5.51 4.21 14.06
CA GLU A 188 -5.77 4.40 15.47
C GLU A 188 -4.61 3.90 16.32
N THR A 189 -4.30 4.60 17.41
CA THR A 189 -3.21 4.23 18.29
C THR A 189 -3.39 4.80 19.69
N TYR A 190 -2.88 4.07 20.69
CA TYR A 190 -2.81 4.52 22.09
C TYR A 190 -1.44 5.11 22.47
N LYS A 191 -0.56 5.35 21.49
CA LYS A 191 0.78 5.89 21.75
C LYS A 191 0.71 7.30 22.35
N ARG A 192 1.57 7.57 23.32
CA ARG A 192 1.53 8.80 24.12
C ARG A 192 1.57 10.06 23.25
N ASP A 193 2.49 10.11 22.29
CA ASP A 193 2.80 11.30 21.51
C ASP A 193 1.97 11.42 20.21
N ALA A 194 1.00 10.51 19.98
CA ALA A 194 0.05 10.62 18.89
C ALA A 194 -1.01 11.71 19.17
N LEU A 195 -1.40 12.43 18.13
CA LEU A 195 -2.37 13.52 18.21
C LEU A 195 -3.79 13.02 17.91
N PHE A 196 -4.79 13.74 18.42
CA PHE A 196 -6.19 13.41 18.19
C PHE A 196 -6.62 13.69 16.75
N SER A 197 -7.29 12.73 16.14
CA SER A 197 -7.93 12.88 14.84
C SER A 197 -9.24 13.65 14.93
N TYR A 198 -9.80 14.00 13.77
CA TYR A 198 -11.13 14.60 13.67
C TYR A 198 -12.25 13.69 14.19
N GLN A 199 -11.99 12.40 14.33
CA GLN A 199 -12.95 11.42 14.90
C GLN A 199 -12.89 11.34 16.44
N GLY A 200 -12.02 12.12 17.09
CA GLY A 200 -11.97 12.22 18.56
C GLY A 200 -11.11 11.15 19.25
N TYR A 201 -10.36 10.33 18.51
CA TYR A 201 -9.37 9.40 19.06
C TYR A 201 -7.96 9.70 18.53
N LYS A 202 -6.94 9.23 19.25
CA LYS A 202 -5.54 9.37 18.82
C LYS A 202 -5.25 8.50 17.61
N ALA A 203 -4.65 9.09 16.60
CA ALA A 203 -4.31 8.40 15.37
C ALA A 203 -3.12 9.04 14.64
N TYR A 204 -2.61 8.31 13.66
CA TYR A 204 -1.88 8.87 12.53
C TYR A 204 -2.76 8.77 11.28
N GLN A 205 -2.48 9.60 10.27
CA GLN A 205 -3.28 9.64 9.04
C GLN A 205 -2.38 9.66 7.79
N PRO A 206 -1.71 8.54 7.46
CA PRO A 206 -0.91 8.47 6.25
C PRO A 206 -1.73 8.81 5.01
N LEU A 207 -1.17 9.64 4.12
CA LEU A 207 -1.69 9.87 2.78
C LEU A 207 -0.88 9.04 1.79
N THR A 208 -1.56 8.11 1.12
CA THR A 208 -0.93 7.10 0.27
C THR A 208 -1.40 7.23 -1.16
N THR A 209 -0.47 7.17 -2.12
CA THR A 209 -0.78 7.16 -3.55
C THR A 209 -0.38 5.83 -4.17
N ARG A 210 -1.38 5.12 -4.70
CA ARG A 210 -1.25 3.84 -5.38
C ARG A 210 -1.23 4.03 -6.89
N TRP A 211 -0.42 3.25 -7.58
CA TRP A 211 -0.43 3.06 -9.03
C TRP A 211 -1.30 1.86 -9.37
N ALA A 212 -2.47 2.10 -9.96
CA ALA A 212 -3.50 1.07 -10.11
C ALA A 212 -3.06 -0.10 -10.99
N GLU A 213 -2.41 0.16 -12.13
CA GLU A 213 -2.01 -0.86 -13.10
C GLU A 213 -0.92 -1.81 -12.58
N GLN A 214 -0.06 -1.32 -11.69
CA GLN A 214 1.01 -2.11 -11.06
C GLN A 214 0.60 -2.68 -9.70
N ASP A 215 -0.55 -2.26 -9.14
CA ASP A 215 -0.98 -2.55 -7.76
C ASP A 215 0.13 -2.23 -6.73
N MET A 216 0.85 -1.13 -6.93
CA MET A 216 1.97 -0.73 -6.09
C MET A 216 1.78 0.67 -5.50
N ILE A 217 2.31 0.88 -4.31
CA ILE A 217 2.33 2.18 -3.65
C ILE A 217 3.53 2.96 -4.18
N VAL A 218 3.27 4.08 -4.85
CA VAL A 218 4.32 4.96 -5.37
C VAL A 218 4.90 5.82 -4.27
N HIS A 219 4.03 6.44 -3.49
CA HIS A 219 4.42 7.34 -2.41
C HIS A 219 3.44 7.23 -1.24
N SER A 220 3.95 7.36 -0.02
CA SER A 220 3.13 7.42 1.18
C SER A 220 3.76 8.38 2.17
N GLU A 221 3.02 9.41 2.57
CA GLU A 221 3.45 10.38 3.56
C GLU A 221 2.80 10.07 4.91
N PHE A 222 3.62 9.77 5.91
CA PHE A 222 3.15 9.53 7.27
C PHE A 222 2.81 10.85 7.95
N ARG A 223 1.61 10.96 8.53
CA ARG A 223 1.04 12.20 9.09
C ARG A 223 0.41 11.96 10.45
N ASP A 224 0.32 13.01 11.27
CA ASP A 224 -0.49 12.98 12.48
C ASP A 224 -1.99 12.93 12.19
N GLY A 225 -2.76 12.43 13.15
CA GLY A 225 -4.21 12.30 13.03
C GLY A 225 -4.96 13.63 12.95
N ASN A 226 -4.36 14.73 13.42
CA ASN A 226 -4.94 16.08 13.31
C ASN A 226 -4.65 16.77 11.98
N VAL A 227 -3.85 16.17 11.10
CA VAL A 227 -3.60 16.70 9.75
C VAL A 227 -4.79 16.33 8.87
N PRO A 228 -5.54 17.31 8.32
CA PRO A 228 -6.68 17.01 7.45
C PRO A 228 -6.27 16.19 6.22
N ALA A 229 -7.14 15.29 5.76
CA ALA A 229 -6.90 14.46 4.57
C ALA A 229 -6.56 15.28 3.32
N GLY A 230 -7.17 16.47 3.17
CA GLY A 230 -6.91 17.41 2.06
C GLY A 230 -5.65 18.25 2.19
N PHE A 231 -4.92 18.19 3.32
CA PHE A 231 -3.76 19.04 3.53
C PHE A 231 -2.58 18.65 2.64
N GLY A 232 -2.16 19.55 1.75
CA GLY A 232 -0.96 19.38 0.92
C GLY A 232 -1.06 18.29 -0.15
N ASN A 233 -2.25 17.95 -0.62
CA ASN A 233 -2.46 16.90 -1.61
C ASN A 233 -1.73 17.16 -2.93
N LEU A 234 -1.67 18.43 -3.38
CA LEU A 234 -0.88 18.80 -4.56
C LEU A 234 0.61 18.48 -4.40
N ARG A 235 1.20 18.79 -3.23
CA ARG A 235 2.61 18.50 -2.97
C ARG A 235 2.89 16.99 -2.99
N VAL A 236 2.01 16.20 -2.39
CA VAL A 236 2.13 14.72 -2.42
C VAL A 236 1.97 14.17 -3.83
N LEU A 237 1.04 14.72 -4.63
CA LEU A 237 0.94 14.38 -6.04
C LEU A 237 2.23 14.69 -6.80
N GLN A 238 2.83 15.87 -6.60
CA GLN A 238 4.09 16.24 -7.24
C GLN A 238 5.24 15.30 -6.86
N GLN A 239 5.34 14.91 -5.59
CA GLN A 239 6.31 13.91 -5.12
C GLN A 239 6.06 12.54 -5.75
N THR A 240 4.80 12.14 -5.86
CA THR A 240 4.42 10.89 -6.54
C THR A 240 4.80 10.90 -8.01
N LEU A 241 4.54 12.00 -8.73
CA LEU A 241 4.91 12.15 -10.15
C LEU A 241 6.42 12.06 -10.36
N ALA A 242 7.20 12.64 -9.44
CA ALA A 242 8.66 12.57 -9.47
C ALA A 242 9.20 11.15 -9.21
N ALA A 243 8.49 10.35 -8.41
CA ALA A 243 8.87 8.97 -8.08
C ALA A 243 8.48 7.94 -9.16
N LEU A 244 7.63 8.31 -10.12
CA LEU A 244 7.25 7.41 -11.21
C LEU A 244 8.45 7.06 -12.08
N PRO A 245 8.67 5.76 -12.40
CA PRO A 245 9.81 5.31 -13.21
C PRO A 245 9.70 5.80 -14.66
N ASP A 246 10.85 5.80 -15.34
CA ASP A 246 10.92 6.06 -16.76
C ASP A 246 10.06 5.07 -17.56
N GLY A 247 9.55 5.52 -18.74
CA GLY A 247 8.65 4.72 -19.58
C GLY A 247 7.18 5.00 -19.36
N VAL A 248 6.77 5.54 -18.19
CA VAL A 248 5.44 6.12 -18.01
C VAL A 248 5.39 7.45 -18.75
N VAL A 249 4.44 7.60 -19.66
CA VAL A 249 4.30 8.81 -20.53
C VAL A 249 2.99 9.54 -20.31
N LYS A 250 1.99 8.88 -19.73
CA LYS A 250 0.69 9.48 -19.45
C LYS A 250 0.24 9.15 -18.03
N VAL A 251 -0.31 10.15 -17.36
CA VAL A 251 -0.80 10.01 -15.99
C VAL A 251 -2.26 10.39 -15.91
N TYR A 252 -3.01 9.58 -15.18
CA TYR A 252 -4.38 9.86 -14.75
C TYR A 252 -4.42 9.97 -13.23
N TYR A 253 -5.31 10.80 -12.72
CA TYR A 253 -5.47 11.00 -11.29
C TYR A 253 -6.92 10.83 -10.86
N ARG A 254 -7.17 10.04 -9.82
CA ARG A 254 -8.49 9.92 -9.22
C ARG A 254 -8.40 9.88 -7.70
N SER A 255 -9.30 10.59 -7.04
CA SER A 255 -9.32 10.71 -5.59
C SER A 255 -10.74 11.03 -5.10
N ASP A 256 -10.92 11.00 -3.80
CA ASP A 256 -12.15 11.43 -3.14
C ASP A 256 -12.24 12.96 -3.01
N THR A 257 -13.20 13.44 -2.23
CA THR A 257 -13.44 14.87 -1.98
C THR A 257 -12.27 15.56 -1.24
N ALA A 258 -11.41 14.83 -0.55
CA ALA A 258 -10.26 15.42 0.12
C ALA A 258 -9.26 16.07 -0.86
N SER A 259 -9.28 15.65 -2.13
CA SER A 259 -8.47 16.24 -3.19
C SER A 259 -9.18 17.33 -4.00
N TYR A 260 -10.39 17.75 -3.60
CA TYR A 260 -11.12 18.84 -4.25
C TYR A 260 -10.51 20.19 -3.88
N GLU A 261 -9.35 20.47 -4.44
CA GLU A 261 -8.56 21.67 -4.20
C GLU A 261 -8.25 22.39 -5.51
N HIS A 262 -8.56 23.70 -5.58
CA HIS A 262 -8.33 24.52 -6.76
C HIS A 262 -6.92 24.39 -7.33
N LYS A 263 -5.89 24.49 -6.47
CA LYS A 263 -4.48 24.44 -6.91
C LYS A 263 -4.13 23.09 -7.53
N LEU A 264 -4.64 21.98 -6.98
CA LEU A 264 -4.42 20.64 -7.51
C LEU A 264 -5.09 20.46 -8.87
N LEU A 265 -6.37 20.81 -8.98
CA LEU A 265 -7.14 20.68 -10.23
C LEU A 265 -6.54 21.53 -11.34
N THR A 266 -6.17 22.78 -11.03
CA THR A 266 -5.50 23.69 -11.98
C THR A 266 -4.13 23.15 -12.39
N TYR A 267 -3.34 22.63 -11.47
CA TYR A 267 -2.05 22.02 -11.78
C TYR A 267 -2.18 20.89 -12.79
N CYS A 268 -3.17 20.01 -12.61
CA CYS A 268 -3.44 18.90 -13.51
C CYS A 268 -3.96 19.37 -14.87
N ALA A 269 -4.94 20.27 -14.88
CA ALA A 269 -5.61 20.69 -16.12
C ALA A 269 -4.75 21.59 -17.00
N GLU A 270 -3.94 22.46 -16.42
CA GLU A 270 -3.06 23.40 -17.17
C GLU A 270 -1.73 22.75 -17.62
N GLY A 271 -1.52 21.47 -17.33
CA GLY A 271 -0.31 20.78 -17.77
C GLY A 271 0.98 21.30 -17.14
N LYS A 272 0.93 21.75 -15.89
CA LYS A 272 2.07 22.34 -15.18
C LYS A 272 3.20 21.37 -14.86
N ASN A 273 2.99 20.06 -15.08
CA ASN A 273 4.05 19.08 -14.94
C ASN A 273 4.85 18.99 -16.24
N GLU A 274 6.15 19.25 -16.17
CA GLU A 274 7.04 19.26 -17.34
C GLU A 274 7.14 17.89 -18.02
N ARG A 275 7.06 16.80 -17.25
CA ARG A 275 7.20 15.44 -17.78
C ARG A 275 5.91 14.91 -18.39
N PHE A 276 4.76 15.16 -17.77
CA PHE A 276 3.50 14.53 -18.13
C PHE A 276 2.50 15.47 -18.80
N GLY A 277 2.75 16.79 -18.77
CA GLY A 277 1.81 17.78 -19.30
C GLY A 277 0.48 17.75 -18.56
N VAL A 278 -0.61 17.76 -19.34
CA VAL A 278 -1.97 17.66 -18.80
C VAL A 278 -2.22 16.30 -18.17
N ILE A 279 -2.67 16.31 -16.92
CA ILE A 279 -3.07 15.11 -16.17
C ILE A 279 -4.59 15.08 -16.19
N GLU A 280 -5.15 14.03 -16.80
CA GLU A 280 -6.60 13.80 -16.79
C GLU A 280 -7.01 13.27 -15.41
N PHE A 281 -8.12 13.80 -14.87
CA PHE A 281 -8.55 13.43 -13.52
C PHE A 281 -10.06 13.23 -13.38
N ALA A 282 -10.45 12.55 -12.30
CA ALA A 282 -11.80 12.59 -11.73
C ALA A 282 -11.67 12.62 -10.20
N VAL A 283 -12.23 13.65 -9.59
CA VAL A 283 -12.14 13.92 -8.15
C VAL A 283 -13.54 14.14 -7.60
N GLY A 284 -13.81 13.62 -6.40
CA GLY A 284 -15.08 13.87 -5.72
C GLY A 284 -15.28 15.37 -5.46
N VAL A 285 -16.47 15.87 -5.65
CA VAL A 285 -16.82 17.29 -5.42
C VAL A 285 -17.36 17.47 -4.00
N ASP A 286 -16.94 18.54 -3.35
CA ASP A 286 -17.56 18.99 -2.11
C ASP A 286 -18.99 19.48 -2.39
N VAL A 287 -19.99 18.82 -1.81
CA VAL A 287 -21.40 19.11 -2.07
C VAL A 287 -21.82 20.34 -1.26
N THR A 288 -21.36 21.51 -1.70
CA THR A 288 -21.70 22.81 -1.13
C THR A 288 -23.15 23.21 -1.44
N LEU A 289 -23.63 24.27 -0.78
CA LEU A 289 -24.97 24.81 -1.07
C LEU A 289 -25.09 25.33 -2.51
N GLU A 290 -24.01 25.93 -3.04
CA GLU A 290 -23.95 26.38 -4.44
C GLU A 290 -24.06 25.22 -5.42
N PHE A 291 -23.34 24.11 -5.17
CA PHE A 291 -23.43 22.91 -5.98
C PHE A 291 -24.84 22.31 -5.93
N LYS A 292 -25.46 22.21 -4.75
CA LYS A 292 -26.86 21.75 -4.61
C LYS A 292 -27.83 22.61 -5.40
N ARG A 293 -27.68 23.94 -5.37
CA ARG A 293 -28.50 24.89 -6.16
C ARG A 293 -28.30 24.70 -7.67
N ALA A 294 -27.10 24.39 -8.12
CA ALA A 294 -26.83 24.11 -9.52
C ALA A 294 -27.48 22.80 -9.95
N VAL A 295 -27.34 21.75 -9.14
CA VAL A 295 -27.99 20.44 -9.38
C VAL A 295 -29.50 20.54 -9.42
N ALA A 296 -30.12 21.33 -8.54
CA ALA A 296 -31.57 21.53 -8.51
C ALA A 296 -32.14 22.21 -9.77
N LYS A 297 -31.29 22.86 -10.58
CA LYS A 297 -31.68 23.47 -11.86
C LYS A 297 -31.57 22.50 -13.05
N VAL A 298 -31.05 21.30 -12.86
CA VAL A 298 -30.95 20.29 -13.93
C VAL A 298 -32.37 19.80 -14.24
N GLU A 299 -32.78 19.94 -15.50
CA GLU A 299 -34.09 19.46 -15.95
C GLU A 299 -34.16 17.93 -15.88
N GLU A 300 -35.32 17.39 -15.52
CA GLU A 300 -35.50 15.93 -15.31
C GLU A 300 -35.13 15.10 -16.55
N LYS A 301 -35.36 15.59 -17.74
CA LYS A 301 -34.97 14.94 -19.01
C LYS A 301 -33.47 14.75 -19.21
N ASN A 302 -32.61 15.48 -18.45
CA ASN A 302 -31.16 15.44 -18.55
C ASN A 302 -30.55 14.47 -17.52
N TRP A 303 -31.37 13.83 -16.69
CA TRP A 303 -30.93 12.77 -15.80
C TRP A 303 -30.92 11.44 -16.56
N HIS A 304 -29.82 10.74 -16.48
CA HIS A 304 -29.60 9.46 -17.14
C HIS A 304 -29.41 8.36 -16.09
N PRO A 305 -29.98 7.17 -16.28
CA PRO A 305 -29.75 6.05 -15.37
C PRO A 305 -28.26 5.68 -15.35
N LEU A 306 -27.71 5.46 -14.15
CA LEU A 306 -26.35 4.96 -13.97
C LEU A 306 -26.40 3.44 -13.87
N GLU A 307 -26.12 2.76 -14.98
CA GLU A 307 -26.11 1.31 -15.05
C GLU A 307 -24.99 0.73 -14.17
N LYS A 308 -25.25 -0.39 -13.50
CA LYS A 308 -24.22 -1.08 -12.69
C LYS A 308 -23.27 -1.81 -13.64
N GLU A 309 -21.97 -1.66 -13.40
CA GLU A 309 -20.93 -2.44 -14.09
C GLU A 309 -20.71 -3.74 -13.33
N SER A 310 -20.95 -4.90 -13.98
CA SER A 310 -20.64 -6.22 -13.43
C SER A 310 -19.72 -6.94 -14.41
N ASN A 311 -18.55 -7.36 -13.94
CA ASN A 311 -17.52 -8.07 -14.71
C ASN A 311 -17.07 -7.38 -16.02
N GLY A 312 -17.08 -6.03 -16.07
CA GLY A 312 -16.69 -5.26 -17.26
C GLY A 312 -17.79 -5.13 -18.32
N GLU A 313 -18.99 -5.66 -18.08
CA GLU A 313 -20.18 -5.46 -18.91
C GLU A 313 -21.20 -4.60 -18.16
N LEU A 314 -21.84 -3.67 -18.88
CA LEU A 314 -22.94 -2.87 -18.35
C LEU A 314 -24.17 -3.76 -18.17
N VAL A 315 -24.56 -4.00 -16.94
CA VAL A 315 -25.77 -4.77 -16.62
C VAL A 315 -26.92 -3.80 -16.40
N LYS A 316 -27.91 -3.85 -17.25
CA LYS A 316 -29.18 -3.16 -16.99
C LYS A 316 -29.77 -3.70 -15.70
N ALA A 317 -30.17 -2.80 -14.80
CA ALA A 317 -30.88 -3.18 -13.58
C ALA A 317 -32.11 -4.00 -13.96
N CYS A 318 -32.16 -5.27 -13.52
CA CYS A 318 -33.31 -6.12 -13.75
C CYS A 318 -34.46 -5.62 -12.85
N PRO A 319 -35.65 -5.26 -13.38
CA PRO A 319 -36.69 -4.63 -12.57
C PRO A 319 -37.28 -5.53 -11.47
N GLU A 320 -37.03 -6.85 -11.53
CA GLU A 320 -37.75 -7.81 -10.68
C GLU A 320 -37.00 -8.20 -9.39
N HIS A 321 -35.71 -7.83 -9.19
CA HIS A 321 -34.92 -8.28 -8.02
C HIS A 321 -33.94 -7.25 -7.46
N SER A 322 -34.11 -5.95 -7.70
CA SER A 322 -33.21 -4.95 -7.14
C SER A 322 -33.77 -4.31 -5.86
N GLU A 323 -33.36 -4.82 -4.70
CA GLU A 323 -33.31 -4.02 -3.45
C GLU A 323 -32.24 -2.89 -3.52
N GLY A 324 -31.77 -2.51 -4.72
CA GLY A 324 -30.82 -1.44 -4.96
C GLY A 324 -31.51 -0.21 -5.49
N THR A 325 -31.45 0.89 -4.74
CA THR A 325 -31.84 2.23 -5.19
C THR A 325 -31.22 2.53 -6.54
N GLU A 326 -32.05 2.91 -7.52
CA GLU A 326 -31.59 3.33 -8.85
C GLU A 326 -30.81 4.64 -8.70
N GLN A 327 -29.60 4.66 -9.23
CA GLN A 327 -28.78 5.86 -9.30
C GLN A 327 -28.93 6.49 -10.68
N GLU A 328 -28.97 7.81 -10.70
CA GLU A 328 -28.99 8.61 -11.91
C GLU A 328 -27.85 9.63 -11.88
N TRP A 329 -27.40 10.02 -13.06
CA TRP A 329 -26.36 11.04 -13.22
C TRP A 329 -26.76 12.10 -14.24
N ALA A 330 -26.21 13.29 -14.08
CA ALA A 330 -26.36 14.39 -15.03
C ALA A 330 -25.12 15.27 -15.07
N GLU A 331 -24.89 15.94 -16.19
CA GLU A 331 -23.94 17.05 -16.25
C GLU A 331 -24.54 18.30 -15.62
N VAL A 332 -23.74 19.00 -14.82
CA VAL A 332 -24.16 20.17 -14.07
C VAL A 332 -23.42 21.39 -14.55
N ASN A 333 -24.14 22.41 -14.98
CA ASN A 333 -23.52 23.70 -15.25
C ASN A 333 -23.20 24.40 -13.93
N PHE A 334 -21.98 24.21 -13.46
CA PHE A 334 -21.49 24.69 -12.18
C PHE A 334 -20.12 25.35 -12.33
N VAL A 335 -19.99 26.54 -11.80
CA VAL A 335 -18.72 27.25 -11.70
C VAL A 335 -18.44 27.47 -10.21
N PRO A 336 -17.43 26.81 -9.64
CA PRO A 336 -17.10 26.99 -8.24
C PRO A 336 -16.58 28.42 -7.98
N SER A 337 -16.85 28.95 -6.79
CA SER A 337 -16.49 30.31 -6.38
C SER A 337 -15.00 30.62 -6.51
N TRP A 338 -14.16 29.62 -6.34
CA TRP A 338 -12.70 29.75 -6.47
C TRP A 338 -12.19 29.76 -7.92
N ALA A 339 -12.98 29.35 -8.91
CA ALA A 339 -12.55 29.34 -10.32
C ALA A 339 -12.37 30.74 -10.90
N GLY A 340 -13.01 31.74 -10.28
CA GLY A 340 -12.98 33.13 -10.74
C GLY A 340 -13.58 33.32 -12.13
N TYR A 341 -13.69 34.58 -12.56
CA TYR A 341 -14.14 34.94 -13.92
C TYR A 341 -12.99 34.94 -14.93
N LYS A 342 -12.06 33.98 -14.87
CA LYS A 342 -11.01 33.87 -15.90
C LYS A 342 -11.63 33.34 -17.19
N LYS A 343 -11.70 34.22 -18.23
CA LYS A 343 -12.19 33.86 -19.57
C LYS A 343 -11.37 32.74 -20.23
N ASP A 344 -10.12 32.52 -19.81
CA ASP A 344 -9.15 31.60 -20.41
C ASP A 344 -8.67 30.53 -19.43
N GLY A 345 -9.45 30.24 -18.38
CA GLY A 345 -9.13 29.16 -17.42
C GLY A 345 -9.53 27.79 -17.95
N PRO A 346 -8.94 26.69 -17.41
CA PRO A 346 -9.33 25.35 -17.81
C PRO A 346 -10.81 25.11 -17.51
N GLU A 347 -11.52 24.52 -18.47
CA GLU A 347 -12.90 24.12 -18.30
C GLU A 347 -12.95 22.78 -17.56
N TYR A 348 -13.76 22.74 -16.51
CA TYR A 348 -14.05 21.53 -15.78
C TYR A 348 -15.49 21.10 -16.05
N ARG A 349 -15.69 19.80 -16.21
CA ARG A 349 -17.00 19.18 -16.25
C ARG A 349 -17.38 18.75 -14.84
N PHE A 350 -18.62 19.04 -14.43
CA PHE A 350 -19.18 18.61 -13.17
C PHE A 350 -20.32 17.62 -13.42
N LEU A 351 -20.22 16.46 -12.80
CA LEU A 351 -21.22 15.40 -12.86
C LEU A 351 -21.87 15.27 -11.50
N ALA A 352 -23.20 15.32 -11.45
CA ALA A 352 -23.95 14.97 -10.26
C ALA A 352 -24.48 13.54 -10.36
N ILE A 353 -24.52 12.86 -9.23
CA ILE A 353 -25.07 11.52 -9.08
C ILE A 353 -26.09 11.60 -7.96
N ARG A 354 -27.36 11.30 -8.27
CA ARG A 354 -28.42 11.24 -7.27
C ARG A 354 -28.89 9.80 -7.04
N GLU A 355 -29.26 9.50 -5.81
CA GLU A 355 -29.79 8.22 -5.39
C GLU A 355 -31.02 8.46 -4.52
N LEU A 356 -32.16 7.89 -4.90
CA LEU A 356 -33.41 8.07 -4.18
C LEU A 356 -33.32 7.51 -2.75
N LEU A 357 -33.62 8.34 -1.76
CA LEU A 357 -33.72 7.90 -0.37
C LEU A 357 -35.15 7.37 -0.11
N GLN A 358 -35.25 6.06 0.13
CA GLN A 358 -36.52 5.39 0.41
C GLN A 358 -37.00 5.61 1.85
N GLN A 359 -36.23 6.30 2.68
CA GLN A 359 -36.58 6.54 4.08
C GLN A 359 -37.74 7.58 4.18
N ARG A 360 -38.91 7.11 4.55
CA ARG A 360 -40.02 8.00 4.94
C ARG A 360 -39.68 8.57 6.32
N GLU A 361 -39.69 9.90 6.44
CA GLU A 361 -39.63 10.57 7.73
C GLU A 361 -40.88 10.20 8.55
N LEU A 362 -40.66 9.75 9.77
CA LEU A 362 -41.79 9.57 10.71
C LEU A 362 -42.23 10.95 11.22
N PRO A 363 -43.49 11.34 11.06
CA PRO A 363 -43.99 12.64 11.55
C PRO A 363 -43.70 12.79 13.05
N GLY A 364 -43.03 13.87 13.45
CA GLY A 364 -42.78 14.22 14.85
C GLY A 364 -41.45 13.79 15.44
N LEU A 365 -40.55 13.23 14.63
CA LEU A 365 -39.16 13.02 15.02
C LEU A 365 -38.25 13.98 14.23
N ASP A 366 -37.32 14.64 14.92
CA ASP A 366 -36.29 15.44 14.25
C ASP A 366 -35.53 14.56 13.27
N SER A 367 -35.38 15.01 12.02
CA SER A 367 -34.67 14.27 10.99
C SER A 367 -33.22 14.02 11.44
N PRO A 368 -32.78 12.76 11.57
CA PRO A 368 -31.37 12.50 11.95
C PRO A 368 -30.44 13.12 10.92
N GLN A 369 -29.40 13.77 11.40
CA GLN A 369 -28.36 14.32 10.53
C GLN A 369 -27.67 13.16 9.80
N LEU A 370 -27.97 13.02 8.51
CA LEU A 370 -27.43 11.92 7.71
C LEU A 370 -25.92 12.12 7.48
N PRO A 371 -25.12 11.06 7.49
CA PRO A 371 -23.65 11.12 7.33
C PRO A 371 -23.22 11.42 5.88
N PHE A 372 -24.13 11.80 5.01
CA PHE A 372 -23.90 12.11 3.60
C PHE A 372 -24.74 13.30 3.15
N PRO A 373 -24.30 14.04 2.12
CA PRO A 373 -25.06 15.15 1.57
C PRO A 373 -26.38 14.69 0.96
N THR A 374 -27.43 15.48 1.21
CA THR A 374 -28.76 15.26 0.63
C THR A 374 -29.24 16.49 -0.16
N LEU A 375 -30.14 16.25 -1.11
CA LEU A 375 -30.81 17.26 -1.89
C LEU A 375 -32.29 16.94 -1.95
N ASP A 376 -33.15 17.91 -1.62
CA ASP A 376 -34.59 17.80 -1.76
C ASP A 376 -35.02 18.45 -3.08
N ILE A 377 -35.71 17.70 -3.92
CA ILE A 377 -36.31 18.17 -5.18
C ILE A 377 -37.83 17.89 -5.08
N GLY A 378 -38.61 18.96 -4.90
CA GLY A 378 -40.04 18.82 -4.56
C GLY A 378 -40.24 18.10 -3.22
N GLU A 379 -41.02 17.03 -3.22
CA GLU A 379 -41.26 16.18 -2.02
C GLU A 379 -40.28 14.98 -1.91
N VAL A 380 -39.31 14.90 -2.81
CA VAL A 380 -38.42 13.75 -2.91
C VAL A 380 -37.00 14.12 -2.41
N ARG A 381 -36.46 13.28 -1.52
CA ARG A 381 -35.12 13.44 -0.98
C ARG A 381 -34.13 12.47 -1.65
N TYR A 382 -33.05 13.01 -2.09
CA TYR A 382 -31.96 12.26 -2.72
C TYR A 382 -30.65 12.35 -1.92
N LYS A 383 -29.88 11.28 -1.90
CA LYS A 383 -28.48 11.31 -1.57
C LYS A 383 -27.73 11.86 -2.79
N LEU A 384 -26.82 12.80 -2.57
CA LEU A 384 -26.13 13.51 -3.65
C LEU A 384 -24.62 13.32 -3.58
N PHE A 385 -24.03 13.02 -4.73
CA PHE A 385 -22.59 12.99 -4.95
C PHE A 385 -22.23 13.87 -6.14
N GLY A 386 -20.97 14.31 -6.21
CA GLY A 386 -20.46 15.03 -7.36
C GLY A 386 -19.08 14.53 -7.76
N VAL A 387 -18.78 14.63 -9.05
CA VAL A 387 -17.46 14.37 -9.62
C VAL A 387 -17.07 15.54 -10.51
N VAL A 388 -15.85 16.07 -10.31
CA VAL A 388 -15.24 17.04 -11.23
C VAL A 388 -14.19 16.32 -12.07
N THR A 389 -14.15 16.65 -13.35
CA THR A 389 -13.24 16.02 -14.31
C THR A 389 -12.86 16.97 -15.45
N ASN A 390 -11.68 16.73 -16.02
CA ASN A 390 -11.24 17.32 -17.30
C ASN A 390 -11.18 16.26 -18.42
N ARG A 391 -11.70 15.04 -18.17
CA ARG A 391 -11.71 13.96 -19.17
C ARG A 391 -12.84 14.16 -20.17
N ASP A 392 -12.51 13.98 -21.44
CA ASP A 392 -13.48 13.99 -22.54
C ASP A 392 -14.00 12.55 -22.81
N LEU A 393 -14.82 12.07 -21.86
CA LEU A 393 -15.50 10.78 -21.94
C LEU A 393 -16.98 10.96 -21.57
N PRO A 394 -17.88 10.06 -22.00
CA PRO A 394 -19.27 10.04 -21.50
C PRO A 394 -19.31 10.02 -19.96
N GLY A 395 -20.29 10.74 -19.38
CA GLY A 395 -20.32 10.95 -17.93
C GLY A 395 -20.42 9.67 -17.11
N ASP A 396 -21.19 8.68 -17.58
CA ASP A 396 -21.26 7.33 -16.98
C ASP A 396 -19.87 6.66 -16.93
N LYS A 397 -19.11 6.76 -18.01
CA LYS A 397 -17.75 6.21 -18.09
C LYS A 397 -16.77 6.89 -17.13
N VAL A 398 -16.86 8.22 -16.99
CA VAL A 398 -16.08 8.96 -15.99
C VAL A 398 -16.43 8.52 -14.58
N ILE A 399 -17.72 8.37 -14.27
CA ILE A 399 -18.20 7.96 -12.95
C ILE A 399 -17.70 6.53 -12.63
N HIS A 400 -17.88 5.58 -13.54
CA HIS A 400 -17.39 4.21 -13.34
C HIS A 400 -15.86 4.17 -13.16
N TRP A 401 -15.12 4.90 -14.01
CA TRP A 401 -13.68 4.99 -13.87
C TRP A 401 -13.27 5.61 -12.53
N SER A 402 -13.92 6.67 -12.08
CA SER A 402 -13.68 7.27 -10.76
C SER A 402 -13.93 6.27 -9.63
N ARG A 403 -15.03 5.51 -9.72
CA ARG A 403 -15.44 4.52 -8.71
C ARG A 403 -14.61 3.25 -8.70
N ALA A 404 -13.90 2.92 -9.79
CA ALA A 404 -13.04 1.75 -9.83
C ALA A 404 -11.90 1.76 -8.79
N ARG A 405 -11.63 2.92 -8.13
CA ARG A 405 -10.76 3.01 -6.96
C ARG A 405 -11.40 2.43 -5.69
N CYS A 406 -12.75 2.47 -5.59
CA CYS A 406 -13.48 2.00 -4.43
C CYS A 406 -13.28 0.49 -4.25
N GLY A 407 -13.18 0.04 -3.01
CA GLY A 407 -12.83 -1.34 -2.68
C GLY A 407 -11.34 -1.65 -2.81
N LYS A 408 -10.66 -1.22 -3.86
CA LYS A 408 -9.21 -1.43 -4.03
C LYS A 408 -8.36 -0.57 -3.10
N GLY A 409 -8.71 0.71 -2.95
CA GLY A 409 -8.07 1.58 -1.95
C GLY A 409 -8.30 1.09 -0.53
N GLU A 410 -9.53 0.70 -0.21
CA GLU A 410 -9.89 0.13 1.09
C GLU A 410 -9.16 -1.19 1.35
N GLU A 411 -9.05 -2.09 0.35
CA GLU A 411 -8.27 -3.31 0.44
C GLU A 411 -6.79 -3.01 0.72
N MET A 412 -6.18 -2.07 -0.01
CA MET A 412 -4.80 -1.64 0.21
C MET A 412 -4.58 -1.16 1.65
N HIS A 413 -5.43 -0.26 2.15
CA HIS A 413 -5.33 0.24 3.51
C HIS A 413 -5.52 -0.86 4.56
N SER A 414 -6.47 -1.78 4.35
CA SER A 414 -6.67 -2.93 5.23
C SER A 414 -5.46 -3.88 5.23
N VAL A 415 -4.87 -4.15 4.06
CA VAL A 415 -3.65 -4.97 3.96
C VAL A 415 -2.48 -4.30 4.67
N LEU A 416 -2.27 -2.99 4.47
CA LEU A 416 -1.19 -2.25 5.16
C LEU A 416 -1.38 -2.27 6.67
N LYS A 417 -2.58 -1.95 7.16
CA LYS A 417 -2.86 -1.82 8.59
C LYS A 417 -2.94 -3.16 9.33
N GLU A 418 -3.64 -4.12 8.73
CA GLU A 418 -3.99 -5.37 9.39
C GLU A 418 -3.05 -6.53 8.99
N ASP A 419 -2.76 -6.65 7.69
CA ASP A 419 -2.00 -7.81 7.21
C ASP A 419 -0.48 -7.59 7.32
N LEU A 420 -0.01 -6.34 7.24
CA LEU A 420 1.42 -5.99 7.23
C LEU A 420 1.85 -5.19 8.48
N ALA A 421 1.08 -5.27 9.55
CA ALA A 421 1.37 -4.66 10.84
C ALA A 421 1.55 -3.12 10.84
N GLY A 422 1.22 -2.42 9.75
CA GLY A 422 1.31 -0.96 9.69
C GLY A 422 0.40 -0.25 10.70
N GLY A 423 -0.68 -0.91 11.15
CA GLY A 423 -1.57 -0.45 12.19
C GLY A 423 -1.06 -0.66 13.63
N GLN A 424 -0.04 -1.50 13.82
CA GLN A 424 0.53 -1.83 15.13
C GLN A 424 1.83 -1.04 15.36
N LEU A 425 1.68 0.25 15.61
CA LEU A 425 2.81 1.19 15.69
C LEU A 425 3.72 0.86 16.90
N PRO A 426 5.06 0.73 16.70
CA PRO A 426 5.96 0.21 17.72
C PRO A 426 6.35 1.25 18.79
N SER A 427 6.31 2.56 18.49
CA SER A 427 6.93 3.60 19.31
C SER A 427 5.95 4.75 19.63
N SER A 428 6.32 5.59 20.61
CA SER A 428 5.72 6.91 20.80
C SER A 428 6.32 7.98 19.86
N ARG A 429 7.50 7.74 19.29
CA ARG A 429 8.17 8.67 18.40
C ARG A 429 7.57 8.65 17.01
N PHE A 430 7.37 9.84 16.43
CA PHE A 430 6.81 10.00 15.10
C PHE A 430 7.67 9.34 14.02
N GLY A 431 8.97 9.65 13.97
CA GLY A 431 9.88 9.13 12.96
C GLY A 431 10.03 7.60 13.00
N ALA A 432 10.06 7.01 14.20
CA ALA A 432 10.09 5.55 14.37
C ALA A 432 8.83 4.88 13.78
N ASN A 433 7.67 5.48 13.99
CA ASN A 433 6.41 4.99 13.42
C ASN A 433 6.34 5.22 11.90
N ALA A 434 6.88 6.34 11.41
CA ALA A 434 7.00 6.61 9.98
C ALA A 434 7.90 5.58 9.26
N ALA A 435 9.01 5.19 9.90
CA ALA A 435 9.89 4.13 9.37
C ALA A 435 9.19 2.77 9.35
N TRP A 436 8.47 2.41 10.41
CA TRP A 436 7.66 1.19 10.47
C TRP A 436 6.62 1.14 9.35
N TRP A 437 5.89 2.24 9.15
CA TRP A 437 4.93 2.38 8.05
C TRP A 437 5.60 2.25 6.69
N ALA A 438 6.74 2.91 6.47
CA ALA A 438 7.48 2.82 5.22
C ALA A 438 7.97 1.39 4.92
N ILE A 439 8.39 0.63 5.94
CA ILE A 439 8.77 -0.79 5.80
C ILE A 439 7.53 -1.64 5.47
N SER A 440 6.35 -1.32 6.02
CA SER A 440 5.09 -1.98 5.63
C SER A 440 4.73 -1.69 4.18
N VAL A 441 4.99 -0.48 3.66
CA VAL A 441 4.85 -0.13 2.23
C VAL A 441 5.81 -0.96 1.36
N LEU A 442 7.07 -1.12 1.75
CA LEU A 442 8.02 -2.00 1.04
C LEU A 442 7.53 -3.46 1.02
N SER A 443 6.99 -3.94 2.14
CA SER A 443 6.40 -5.28 2.24
C SER A 443 5.19 -5.45 1.34
N PHE A 444 4.33 -4.43 1.26
CA PHE A 444 3.19 -4.38 0.34
C PHE A 444 3.67 -4.49 -1.11
N ASN A 445 4.62 -3.66 -1.51
CA ASN A 445 5.14 -3.63 -2.87
C ASN A 445 5.87 -4.92 -3.25
N LEU A 446 6.62 -5.53 -2.33
CA LEU A 446 7.22 -6.85 -2.55
C LEU A 446 6.14 -7.94 -2.75
N ASN A 447 5.04 -7.87 -1.99
CA ASN A 447 3.90 -8.78 -2.18
C ASN A 447 3.18 -8.53 -3.51
N SER A 448 3.04 -7.30 -3.95
CA SER A 448 2.48 -6.97 -5.27
C SER A 448 3.35 -7.54 -6.39
N LEU A 449 4.67 -7.41 -6.32
CA LEU A 449 5.59 -8.07 -7.26
C LEU A 449 5.41 -9.60 -7.26
N MET A 450 5.28 -10.22 -6.08
CA MET A 450 5.01 -11.66 -5.97
C MET A 450 3.71 -12.04 -6.68
N LYS A 451 2.64 -11.30 -6.46
CA LYS A 451 1.32 -11.56 -7.04
C LYS A 451 1.29 -11.38 -8.56
N HIS A 452 1.90 -10.32 -9.08
CA HIS A 452 1.77 -9.94 -10.48
C HIS A 452 2.84 -10.54 -11.40
N LEU A 453 4.06 -10.76 -10.91
CA LEU A 453 5.16 -11.26 -11.74
C LEU A 453 5.45 -12.74 -11.54
N VAL A 454 5.11 -13.28 -10.37
CA VAL A 454 5.57 -14.62 -9.97
C VAL A 454 4.44 -15.62 -9.82
N LEU A 455 3.37 -15.27 -9.11
CA LEU A 455 2.26 -16.18 -8.87
C LEU A 455 1.38 -16.37 -10.14
N PRO A 456 0.69 -17.52 -10.28
CA PRO A 456 -0.29 -17.70 -11.33
C PRO A 456 -1.41 -16.65 -11.28
N GLN A 457 -2.03 -16.33 -12.43
CA GLN A 457 -3.03 -15.27 -12.58
C GLN A 457 -4.16 -15.33 -11.54
N GLY A 458 -4.65 -16.49 -11.16
CA GLY A 458 -5.70 -16.66 -10.14
C GLY A 458 -5.28 -16.23 -8.71
N TRP A 459 -4.02 -15.86 -8.50
CA TRP A 459 -3.51 -15.33 -7.21
C TRP A 459 -3.47 -13.80 -7.16
N ALA A 460 -3.53 -13.12 -8.30
CA ALA A 460 -3.42 -11.67 -8.37
C ALA A 460 -4.48 -10.94 -7.51
N THR A 461 -5.69 -11.49 -7.44
CA THR A 461 -6.81 -10.94 -6.65
C THR A 461 -6.88 -11.46 -5.22
N LYS A 462 -6.02 -12.41 -4.82
CA LYS A 462 -6.05 -12.98 -3.47
C LYS A 462 -5.44 -12.00 -2.47
N ARG A 463 -6.11 -11.85 -1.33
CA ARG A 463 -5.60 -11.11 -0.19
C ARG A 463 -4.37 -11.80 0.42
N LEU A 464 -3.46 -11.06 1.06
CA LEU A 464 -2.23 -11.60 1.65
C LEU A 464 -2.49 -12.74 2.66
N LYS A 465 -3.58 -12.69 3.42
CA LYS A 465 -4.01 -13.79 4.31
C LYS A 465 -4.16 -15.13 3.56
N ALA A 466 -4.72 -15.11 2.35
CA ALA A 466 -4.85 -16.31 1.54
C ALA A 466 -3.50 -16.77 0.98
N VAL A 467 -2.59 -15.84 0.64
CA VAL A 467 -1.21 -16.16 0.23
C VAL A 467 -0.44 -16.81 1.37
N ARG A 468 -0.58 -16.29 2.59
CA ARG A 468 0.01 -16.92 3.79
C ARG A 468 -0.46 -18.34 3.98
N PHE A 469 -1.76 -18.56 3.97
CA PHE A 469 -2.34 -19.87 4.19
C PHE A 469 -1.95 -20.89 3.09
N GLY A 470 -1.95 -20.47 1.83
CA GLY A 470 -1.75 -21.37 0.69
C GLY A 470 -0.30 -21.52 0.23
N LEU A 471 0.60 -20.59 0.59
CA LEU A 471 1.97 -20.57 0.08
C LEU A 471 3.04 -20.41 1.17
N ILE A 472 2.82 -19.57 2.19
CA ILE A 472 3.88 -19.20 3.15
C ILE A 472 3.93 -20.13 4.33
N HIS A 473 2.78 -20.36 5.00
CA HIS A 473 2.66 -21.13 6.23
C HIS A 473 2.59 -22.63 5.94
N LEU A 474 3.69 -23.17 5.45
CA LEU A 474 3.81 -24.57 5.10
C LEU A 474 4.78 -25.27 6.04
N ALA A 475 4.36 -26.41 6.57
CA ALA A 475 5.25 -27.26 7.35
C ALA A 475 6.30 -27.88 6.43
N GLY A 476 7.57 -27.79 6.84
CA GLY A 476 8.68 -28.36 6.08
C GLY A 476 9.88 -28.67 6.96
N ARG A 477 10.89 -29.27 6.35
CA ARG A 477 12.18 -29.53 7.00
C ARG A 477 13.32 -29.06 6.10
N VAL A 478 14.19 -28.22 6.63
CA VAL A 478 15.39 -27.72 5.95
C VAL A 478 16.58 -28.59 6.32
N THR A 479 17.16 -29.26 5.34
CA THR A 479 18.33 -30.13 5.50
C THR A 479 19.49 -29.62 4.64
N THR A 480 20.71 -29.97 5.01
CA THR A 480 21.91 -29.69 4.20
C THR A 480 22.42 -30.98 3.59
N HIS A 481 22.55 -31.01 2.26
CA HIS A 481 23.17 -32.12 1.54
C HIS A 481 24.08 -31.58 0.44
N ALA A 482 25.28 -32.11 0.31
CA ALA A 482 26.25 -31.69 -0.70
C ALA A 482 26.42 -30.16 -0.81
N ARG A 483 26.47 -29.44 0.32
CA ARG A 483 26.56 -27.97 0.44
C ARG A 483 25.34 -27.20 -0.06
N GLN A 484 24.23 -27.88 -0.37
CA GLN A 484 22.96 -27.26 -0.73
C GLN A 484 21.97 -27.35 0.43
N LEU A 485 21.17 -26.31 0.63
CA LEU A 485 19.98 -26.38 1.48
C LEU A 485 18.83 -26.98 0.67
N ILE A 486 18.16 -27.95 1.25
CA ILE A 486 17.00 -28.62 0.68
C ILE A 486 15.83 -28.39 1.60
N ILE A 487 14.79 -27.74 1.12
CA ILE A 487 13.53 -27.57 1.83
C ILE A 487 12.62 -28.75 1.42
N ARG A 488 12.29 -29.61 2.36
CA ARG A 488 11.44 -30.78 2.14
C ARG A 488 10.02 -30.51 2.65
N LEU A 489 9.06 -30.72 1.78
CA LEU A 489 7.63 -30.71 2.09
C LEU A 489 7.06 -32.13 1.90
N SER A 490 5.82 -32.34 2.35
CA SER A 490 5.10 -33.55 2.01
C SER A 490 4.97 -33.68 0.49
N ALA A 491 5.25 -34.87 -0.05
CA ALA A 491 5.24 -35.11 -1.51
C ALA A 491 3.89 -34.81 -2.18
N ASN A 492 2.81 -35.01 -1.45
CA ASN A 492 1.43 -34.80 -1.94
C ASN A 492 0.88 -33.40 -1.59
N HIS A 493 1.69 -32.50 -1.02
CA HIS A 493 1.20 -31.17 -0.66
C HIS A 493 0.89 -30.33 -1.90
N PRO A 494 -0.33 -29.75 -2.04
CA PRO A 494 -0.72 -29.00 -3.26
C PRO A 494 0.23 -27.85 -3.59
N ALA A 495 0.77 -27.17 -2.57
CA ALA A 495 1.70 -26.05 -2.75
C ALA A 495 3.07 -26.47 -3.28
N TYR A 496 3.44 -27.77 -3.30
CA TYR A 496 4.76 -28.20 -3.76
C TYR A 496 5.02 -27.82 -5.23
N LYS A 497 4.08 -28.14 -6.11
CA LYS A 497 4.16 -27.78 -7.53
C LYS A 497 4.20 -26.24 -7.71
N LEU A 498 3.33 -25.53 -6.99
CA LEU A 498 3.29 -24.08 -7.01
C LEU A 498 4.63 -23.45 -6.59
N LEU A 499 5.27 -23.97 -5.54
CA LEU A 499 6.58 -23.47 -5.11
C LEU A 499 7.68 -23.70 -6.14
N LEU A 500 7.65 -24.81 -6.88
CA LEU A 500 8.59 -25.05 -7.99
C LEU A 500 8.39 -24.04 -9.12
N GLU A 501 7.13 -23.79 -9.52
CA GLU A 501 6.79 -22.77 -10.53
C GLU A 501 7.20 -21.37 -10.07
N VAL A 502 6.92 -21.00 -8.83
CA VAL A 502 7.31 -19.73 -8.21
C VAL A 502 8.82 -19.54 -8.30
N ARG A 503 9.61 -20.52 -7.87
CA ARG A 503 11.06 -20.44 -7.94
C ARG A 503 11.60 -20.31 -9.36
N GLN A 504 11.02 -21.07 -10.30
CA GLN A 504 11.44 -20.97 -11.71
C GLN A 504 11.19 -19.56 -12.25
N ARG A 505 10.01 -18.99 -11.99
CA ARG A 505 9.69 -17.62 -12.43
C ARG A 505 10.60 -16.56 -11.78
N ILE A 506 10.94 -16.71 -10.50
CA ILE A 506 11.90 -15.81 -9.83
C ILE A 506 13.29 -15.93 -10.47
N GLU A 507 13.75 -17.14 -10.76
CA GLU A 507 15.03 -17.37 -11.45
C GLU A 507 15.04 -16.74 -12.84
N ASP A 508 13.96 -16.84 -13.60
CA ASP A 508 13.81 -16.20 -14.91
C ASP A 508 13.87 -14.67 -14.80
N LEU A 509 13.21 -14.09 -13.78
CA LEU A 509 13.30 -12.66 -13.49
C LEU A 509 14.74 -12.24 -13.18
N TRP A 510 15.46 -13.02 -12.39
CA TRP A 510 16.84 -12.72 -12.01
C TRP A 510 17.81 -12.82 -13.19
N ARG A 511 17.76 -13.90 -13.98
CA ARG A 511 18.61 -14.09 -15.18
C ARG A 511 18.46 -12.93 -16.18
N HIS A 512 17.25 -12.47 -16.41
CA HIS A 512 17.03 -11.31 -17.27
C HIS A 512 17.67 -10.02 -16.70
N SER A 513 17.74 -9.87 -15.39
CA SER A 513 18.40 -8.72 -14.76
C SER A 513 19.91 -8.74 -15.00
N GLU A 514 20.55 -9.90 -14.87
CA GLU A 514 21.98 -10.05 -15.12
C GLU A 514 22.35 -9.86 -16.59
N MET A 515 21.54 -10.38 -17.52
CA MET A 515 21.78 -10.19 -18.97
C MET A 515 21.73 -8.71 -19.36
N VAL A 516 20.76 -7.95 -18.82
CA VAL A 516 20.65 -6.50 -19.08
C VAL A 516 21.80 -5.74 -18.43
N ALA A 517 22.27 -6.14 -17.25
CA ALA A 517 23.43 -5.54 -16.60
C ALA A 517 24.71 -5.83 -17.40
N ALA A 518 24.92 -7.05 -17.86
CA ALA A 518 26.07 -7.45 -18.68
C ALA A 518 26.11 -6.76 -20.04
N SER A 519 24.96 -6.52 -20.69
CA SER A 519 24.87 -5.81 -21.97
C SER A 519 25.13 -4.30 -21.87
N ARG A 520 25.12 -3.73 -20.66
CA ARG A 520 25.37 -2.30 -20.36
C ARG A 520 26.78 -2.04 -19.82
N SER A 521 27.55 -3.09 -19.56
CA SER A 521 28.97 -2.94 -19.24
C SER A 521 29.75 -2.79 -20.55
N PRO A 522 30.50 -1.67 -20.74
CA PRO A 522 31.24 -1.38 -21.97
C PRO A 522 32.34 -2.39 -22.25
#